data_4cbfc8327d124587666361b6eb55ea30
#
_entry.id   4cbfc8327d124587666361b6eb55ea30
#
_cell.length_a   1.000
_cell.length_b   1.000
_cell.length_c   1.000
_cell.angle_alpha   90.00
_cell.angle_beta   90.00
_cell.angle_gamma   90.00
#
_symmetry.space_group_name_H-M   'P 1'
#
loop_
_entity.id
_entity.type
_entity.pdbx_description
1 polymer ?
#
loop_
_entity_poly.entity_id
_entity_poly.type
_entity_poly.pdbx_seq_one_letter_code
_entity_poly.pdbx_strand_id
1 'polypeptide(L)'
;MRSFLTGEWINDTIAYRRPIAVMYNNIQAGLPQSGISKADVIFEGQCEGGVTRLMGVFQNYDDVTSIGSIRSCRDYYPFLAAEYDAAYFHFGQSDFALEFLGDPELRTFNGMNGDYNYERRSDRVSPHNVFTTPENLVTAMVNKKVSTYLDEDYVAPLKFNKSAEPIEYPDADKCITLKTGYAYNDAYFVYNEEDGLYYRYEYGQPQIDEMTGEQIAVKNIIFKLVPGEQYWNGSPLYLLTGSGIGLYVSNGTAQWIKWSKEVDGVNTNLGCNYTYGYGPTRYTYWDDSELIVNQGKTWICIYEQENQPNIQILDK
;
A
#
# COMPACT_ATOMS: atom_id res chain seq x y z
N MET A 1 18.06 11.24 -10.61
CA MET A 1 17.17 10.30 -11.35
C MET A 1 15.72 10.50 -10.88
N ARG A 2 14.74 9.82 -11.49
CA ARG A 2 13.36 9.84 -11.00
C ARG A 2 13.07 8.61 -10.14
N SER A 3 12.29 8.79 -9.08
CA SER A 3 11.74 7.70 -8.28
C SER A 3 10.82 6.83 -9.14
N PHE A 4 10.96 5.53 -9.04
CA PHE A 4 10.04 4.58 -9.66
C PHE A 4 8.75 4.38 -8.84
N LEU A 5 8.67 4.95 -7.62
CA LEU A 5 7.49 4.92 -6.76
C LEU A 5 6.62 6.18 -6.88
N THR A 6 7.22 7.33 -7.22
CA THR A 6 6.51 8.62 -7.27
C THR A 6 6.67 9.38 -8.57
N GLY A 7 7.61 9.00 -9.44
CA GLY A 7 7.96 9.76 -10.65
C GLY A 7 8.70 11.08 -10.39
N GLU A 8 8.84 11.50 -9.14
CA GLU A 8 9.53 12.73 -8.75
C GLU A 8 11.06 12.59 -8.82
N TRP A 9 11.77 13.72 -8.90
CA TRP A 9 13.22 13.72 -8.85
C TRP A 9 13.75 13.33 -7.47
N ILE A 10 14.66 12.36 -7.43
CA ILE A 10 15.32 11.90 -6.21
C ILE A 10 16.84 11.90 -6.38
N ASN A 11 17.54 11.81 -5.25
CA ASN A 11 19.00 11.66 -5.25
C ASN A 11 19.39 10.35 -5.94
N ASP A 12 20.38 10.40 -6.82
CA ASP A 12 20.88 9.25 -7.57
C ASP A 12 21.42 8.12 -6.65
N THR A 13 21.87 8.46 -5.45
CA THR A 13 22.35 7.47 -4.46
C THR A 13 21.27 6.53 -3.96
N ILE A 14 20.00 6.92 -4.05
CA ILE A 14 18.85 6.12 -3.61
C ILE A 14 17.97 5.65 -4.77
N ALA A 15 18.33 6.00 -6.01
CA ALA A 15 17.50 5.72 -7.19
C ALA A 15 17.26 4.21 -7.41
N TYR A 16 18.22 3.37 -7.04
CA TYR A 16 18.13 1.91 -7.13
C TYR A 16 18.05 1.22 -5.76
N ARG A 17 17.75 1.99 -4.70
CA ARG A 17 17.57 1.44 -3.37
C ARG A 17 16.34 0.55 -3.33
N ARG A 18 16.50 -0.68 -2.80
CA ARG A 18 15.37 -1.55 -2.52
C ARG A 18 14.43 -0.89 -1.52
N PRO A 19 13.13 -0.78 -1.83
CA PRO A 19 12.15 -0.27 -0.89
C PRO A 19 12.04 -1.16 0.35
N ILE A 20 11.63 -0.55 1.45
CA ILE A 20 11.06 -1.26 2.60
C ILE A 20 9.54 -1.13 2.55
N ALA A 21 8.83 -2.23 2.81
CA ALA A 21 7.39 -2.27 2.93
C ALA A 21 7.02 -2.68 4.36
N VAL A 22 6.26 -1.85 5.08
CA VAL A 22 5.97 -2.06 6.50
C VAL A 22 4.48 -2.11 6.76
N MET A 23 4.03 -3.11 7.53
CA MET A 23 2.63 -3.25 7.95
C MET A 23 2.27 -2.31 9.08
N TYR A 24 1.21 -1.53 8.89
CA TYR A 24 0.68 -0.60 9.88
C TYR A 24 -0.68 -1.02 10.42
N ASN A 25 -0.90 -0.68 11.67
CA ASN A 25 -2.21 -0.73 12.29
C ASN A 25 -3.12 0.39 11.76
N ASN A 26 -4.41 0.09 11.55
CA ASN A 26 -5.38 1.09 11.11
C ASN A 26 -6.70 1.03 11.90
N ILE A 27 -6.67 0.52 13.12
CA ILE A 27 -7.81 0.66 14.04
C ILE A 27 -7.60 1.91 14.92
N GLN A 28 -8.69 2.49 15.40
CA GLN A 28 -8.66 3.74 16.17
C GLN A 28 -7.69 3.70 17.37
N ALA A 29 -7.60 2.56 18.08
CA ALA A 29 -6.68 2.39 19.20
C ALA A 29 -5.19 2.38 18.81
N GLY A 30 -4.87 2.27 17.54
CA GLY A 30 -3.51 2.29 16.99
C GLY A 30 -3.08 3.64 16.41
N LEU A 31 -3.98 4.61 16.41
CA LEU A 31 -3.74 5.94 15.87
C LEU A 31 -3.11 6.90 16.93
N PRO A 32 -2.39 7.93 16.46
CA PRO A 32 -1.89 8.12 15.11
C PRO A 32 -0.75 7.14 14.75
N GLN A 33 -0.61 6.81 13.46
CA GLN A 33 0.57 6.08 12.98
C GLN A 33 1.79 7.01 12.96
N SER A 34 2.98 6.43 12.95
CA SER A 34 4.25 7.16 12.89
C SER A 34 5.00 6.82 11.62
N GLY A 35 5.39 7.82 10.85
CA GLY A 35 6.23 7.70 9.66
C GLY A 35 5.50 7.34 8.37
N ILE A 36 4.21 7.02 8.42
CA ILE A 36 3.46 6.57 7.23
C ILE A 36 3.27 7.67 6.19
N SER A 37 3.22 8.95 6.59
CA SER A 37 3.15 10.09 5.67
C SER A 37 4.37 10.20 4.75
N LYS A 38 5.49 9.56 5.10
CA LYS A 38 6.71 9.51 4.29
C LYS A 38 6.71 8.35 3.28
N ALA A 39 5.75 7.42 3.37
CA ALA A 39 5.63 6.35 2.37
C ALA A 39 5.33 6.95 0.98
N ASP A 40 5.96 6.36 -0.05
CA ASP A 40 5.78 6.71 -1.45
C ASP A 40 4.50 6.08 -2.02
N VAL A 41 4.24 4.82 -1.62
CA VAL A 41 3.02 4.08 -1.95
C VAL A 41 2.41 3.54 -0.65
N ILE A 42 1.10 3.69 -0.49
CA ILE A 42 0.38 3.16 0.67
C ILE A 42 -0.71 2.23 0.15
N PHE A 43 -0.67 0.98 0.57
CA PHE A 43 -1.75 0.02 0.34
C PHE A 43 -2.71 0.00 1.51
N GLU A 44 -4.00 -0.09 1.22
CA GLU A 44 -5.05 -0.36 2.18
C GLU A 44 -5.88 -1.56 1.73
N GLY A 45 -6.12 -2.51 2.64
CA GLY A 45 -6.99 -3.66 2.40
C GLY A 45 -7.62 -4.14 3.69
N GLN A 46 -8.77 -4.79 3.58
CA GLN A 46 -9.47 -5.34 4.73
C GLN A 46 -8.77 -6.57 5.30
N CYS A 47 -8.97 -6.79 6.56
CA CYS A 47 -8.65 -8.01 7.29
C CYS A 47 -9.86 -8.44 8.12
N GLU A 48 -9.67 -9.33 9.07
CA GLU A 48 -10.77 -9.90 9.86
C GLU A 48 -11.63 -8.81 10.51
N GLY A 49 -12.94 -9.06 10.55
CA GLY A 49 -13.90 -8.14 11.17
C GLY A 49 -14.13 -6.84 10.43
N GLY A 50 -13.76 -6.76 9.15
CA GLY A 50 -13.93 -5.57 8.30
C GLY A 50 -12.98 -4.42 8.62
N VAL A 51 -12.05 -4.60 9.58
CA VAL A 51 -11.00 -3.60 9.84
C VAL A 51 -10.03 -3.55 8.67
N THR A 52 -9.44 -2.39 8.39
CA THR A 52 -8.39 -2.28 7.39
C THR A 52 -7.00 -2.33 8.02
N ARG A 53 -6.00 -2.68 7.23
CA ARG A 53 -4.58 -2.50 7.51
C ARG A 53 -3.96 -1.67 6.43
N LEU A 54 -2.86 -1.00 6.78
CA LEU A 54 -2.07 -0.27 5.82
C LEU A 54 -0.71 -0.96 5.64
N MET A 55 -0.15 -0.82 4.44
CA MET A 55 1.25 -1.14 4.17
C MET A 55 1.88 0.06 3.50
N GLY A 56 2.85 0.68 4.14
CA GLY A 56 3.65 1.76 3.56
C GLY A 56 4.86 1.21 2.85
N VAL A 57 5.10 1.63 1.61
CA VAL A 57 6.27 1.31 0.80
C VAL A 57 7.14 2.55 0.66
N PHE A 58 8.40 2.47 1.04
CA PHE A 58 9.32 3.60 1.11
C PHE A 58 10.57 3.33 0.29
N GLN A 59 10.93 4.21 -0.64
CA GLN A 59 12.22 4.23 -1.31
C GLN A 59 13.20 5.17 -0.60
N ASN A 60 12.72 6.39 -0.29
CA ASN A 60 13.47 7.32 0.55
C ASN A 60 12.99 7.22 2.00
N TYR A 61 13.78 6.60 2.85
CA TYR A 61 13.52 6.46 4.27
C TYR A 61 14.59 7.08 5.17
N ASP A 62 15.46 7.95 4.60
CA ASP A 62 16.57 8.58 5.33
C ASP A 62 16.08 9.57 6.39
N ASP A 63 14.95 10.25 6.14
CA ASP A 63 14.35 11.23 7.06
C ASP A 63 13.26 10.61 7.94
N VAL A 64 13.12 9.28 7.94
CA VAL A 64 12.15 8.58 8.78
C VAL A 64 12.82 8.13 10.08
N THR A 65 12.36 8.67 11.20
CA THR A 65 12.96 8.39 12.52
C THR A 65 12.15 7.39 13.35
N SER A 66 10.88 7.16 12.99
CA SER A 66 9.99 6.24 13.69
C SER A 66 8.96 5.65 12.73
N ILE A 67 8.77 4.35 12.80
CA ILE A 67 7.79 3.59 12.00
C ILE A 67 6.90 2.78 12.96
N GLY A 68 5.59 2.99 12.89
CA GLY A 68 4.62 2.25 13.72
C GLY A 68 3.22 2.87 13.77
N SER A 69 2.30 2.23 14.47
CA SER A 69 2.44 0.93 15.15
C SER A 69 2.39 -0.21 14.13
N ILE A 70 3.37 -1.11 14.22
CA ILE A 70 3.51 -2.23 13.29
C ILE A 70 2.55 -3.36 13.66
N ARG A 71 2.00 -4.05 12.65
CA ARG A 71 1.00 -5.10 12.83
C ARG A 71 1.26 -6.34 11.99
N SER A 72 0.38 -7.31 12.21
CA SER A 72 0.47 -8.64 11.62
C SER A 72 0.25 -8.62 10.11
N CYS A 73 1.01 -9.44 9.42
CA CYS A 73 0.84 -9.78 8.01
C CYS A 73 -0.53 -10.42 7.75
N ARG A 74 -1.06 -10.20 6.54
CA ARG A 74 -2.11 -10.99 5.90
C ARG A 74 -1.57 -11.58 4.61
N ASP A 75 -2.16 -12.66 4.17
CA ASP A 75 -1.70 -13.51 3.07
C ASP A 75 -1.36 -12.76 1.77
N TYR A 76 -2.14 -11.75 1.42
CA TYR A 76 -1.99 -11.00 0.18
C TYR A 76 -0.93 -9.87 0.22
N TYR A 77 -0.59 -9.32 1.39
CA TYR A 77 0.35 -8.19 1.50
C TYR A 77 1.79 -8.50 1.07
N PRO A 78 2.37 -9.69 1.35
CA PRO A 78 3.71 -10.01 0.86
C PRO A 78 3.82 -9.94 -0.66
N PHE A 79 2.77 -10.34 -1.38
CA PHE A 79 2.73 -10.31 -2.85
C PHE A 79 2.56 -8.88 -3.40
N LEU A 80 1.87 -8.00 -2.67
CA LEU A 80 1.84 -6.57 -2.99
C LEU A 80 3.20 -5.91 -2.75
N ALA A 81 3.93 -6.29 -1.70
CA ALA A 81 5.29 -5.83 -1.46
C ALA A 81 6.26 -6.33 -2.54
N ALA A 82 6.12 -7.59 -2.99
CA ALA A 82 6.92 -8.17 -4.07
C ALA A 82 6.78 -7.43 -5.40
N GLU A 83 5.61 -6.86 -5.71
CA GLU A 83 5.40 -6.01 -6.89
C GLU A 83 6.37 -4.83 -6.97
N TYR A 84 6.90 -4.40 -5.82
CA TYR A 84 7.84 -3.29 -5.68
C TYR A 84 9.26 -3.75 -5.36
N ASP A 85 9.53 -5.06 -5.48
CA ASP A 85 10.81 -5.64 -5.09
C ASP A 85 11.22 -5.27 -3.64
N ALA A 86 10.24 -5.04 -2.77
CA ALA A 86 10.44 -4.51 -1.43
C ALA A 86 10.80 -5.59 -0.42
N ALA A 87 11.63 -5.24 0.57
CA ALA A 87 11.78 -6.03 1.79
C ALA A 87 10.56 -5.78 2.69
N TYR A 88 9.84 -6.84 3.05
CA TYR A 88 8.54 -6.76 3.72
C TYR A 88 8.64 -7.03 5.22
N PHE A 89 8.21 -6.05 6.03
CA PHE A 89 8.31 -6.07 7.49
C PHE A 89 6.94 -6.08 8.16
N HIS A 90 6.76 -7.00 9.11
CA HIS A 90 5.53 -7.15 9.87
C HIS A 90 5.80 -7.63 11.30
N PHE A 91 4.80 -7.58 12.17
CA PHE A 91 4.87 -8.07 13.54
C PHE A 91 3.76 -9.06 13.82
N GLY A 92 4.05 -10.37 13.71
CA GLY A 92 3.07 -11.44 13.69
C GLY A 92 2.38 -11.59 12.33
N GLN A 93 1.50 -12.55 12.21
CA GLN A 93 0.79 -12.91 10.98
C GLN A 93 -0.54 -13.58 11.28
N SER A 94 -1.41 -13.69 10.26
CA SER A 94 -2.55 -14.62 10.27
C SER A 94 -2.08 -16.05 9.98
N ASP A 95 -2.88 -17.04 10.35
CA ASP A 95 -2.59 -18.45 10.05
C ASP A 95 -2.49 -18.68 8.52
N PHE A 96 -3.30 -17.98 7.74
CA PHE A 96 -3.30 -18.08 6.28
C PHE A 96 -2.04 -17.51 5.62
N ALA A 97 -1.38 -16.54 6.25
CA ALA A 97 -0.13 -15.99 5.74
C ALA A 97 1.08 -16.91 5.98
N LEU A 98 1.01 -17.83 6.95
CA LEU A 98 2.13 -18.72 7.32
C LEU A 98 2.63 -19.54 6.14
N GLU A 99 1.75 -19.95 5.23
CA GLU A 99 2.09 -20.75 4.06
C GLU A 99 3.13 -20.05 3.15
N PHE A 100 3.09 -18.72 3.10
CA PHE A 100 3.89 -17.93 2.18
C PHE A 100 5.16 -17.33 2.80
N LEU A 101 5.19 -17.17 4.12
CA LEU A 101 6.27 -16.41 4.80
C LEU A 101 7.67 -17.08 4.73
N GLY A 102 7.75 -18.34 4.27
CA GLY A 102 9.00 -19.03 4.01
C GLY A 102 9.51 -18.88 2.57
N ASP A 103 8.72 -18.26 1.69
CA ASP A 103 9.07 -18.07 0.29
C ASP A 103 10.17 -16.99 0.15
N PRO A 104 11.34 -17.34 -0.42
CA PRO A 104 12.45 -16.39 -0.56
C PRO A 104 12.14 -15.20 -1.48
N GLU A 105 11.24 -15.35 -2.44
CA GLU A 105 10.84 -14.27 -3.34
C GLU A 105 10.09 -13.14 -2.61
N LEU A 106 9.47 -13.45 -1.47
CA LEU A 106 8.68 -12.48 -0.70
C LEU A 106 9.50 -11.65 0.30
N ARG A 107 10.77 -11.98 0.53
CA ARG A 107 11.73 -11.26 1.41
C ARG A 107 11.12 -10.78 2.73
N THR A 108 10.49 -11.68 3.48
CA THR A 108 9.70 -11.36 4.67
C THR A 108 10.56 -11.29 5.95
N PHE A 109 10.18 -10.35 6.84
CA PHE A 109 10.83 -10.13 8.14
C PHE A 109 9.76 -10.00 9.23
N ASN A 110 9.77 -10.93 10.18
CA ASN A 110 8.81 -10.93 11.28
C ASN A 110 9.47 -10.54 12.61
N GLY A 111 9.09 -9.37 13.15
CA GLY A 111 9.62 -8.91 14.44
C GLY A 111 9.30 -9.84 15.62
N MET A 112 8.22 -10.62 15.58
CA MET A 112 7.93 -11.64 16.61
C MET A 112 8.95 -12.79 16.61
N ASN A 113 9.57 -13.07 15.46
CA ASN A 113 10.64 -14.06 15.34
C ASN A 113 12.03 -13.49 15.66
N GLY A 114 12.11 -12.18 15.99
CA GLY A 114 13.38 -11.50 16.24
C GLY A 114 14.16 -11.14 14.98
N ASP A 115 13.51 -11.07 13.82
CA ASP A 115 14.14 -10.77 12.55
C ASP A 115 14.72 -9.34 12.50
N TYR A 116 14.16 -8.41 13.28
CA TYR A 116 14.61 -7.02 13.39
C TYR A 116 14.40 -6.48 14.81
N ASN A 117 15.13 -5.43 15.16
CA ASN A 117 14.97 -4.73 16.43
C ASN A 117 13.71 -3.83 16.39
N TYR A 118 13.00 -3.82 17.50
CA TYR A 118 11.82 -2.99 17.71
C TYR A 118 11.75 -2.54 19.17
N GLU A 119 10.92 -1.53 19.43
CA GLU A 119 10.55 -1.15 20.79
C GLU A 119 9.05 -1.37 21.03
N ARG A 120 8.68 -1.61 22.28
CA ARG A 120 7.30 -1.52 22.75
C ARG A 120 7.14 -0.24 23.55
N ARG A 121 6.52 0.73 22.94
CA ARG A 121 6.29 2.04 23.58
C ARG A 121 5.31 1.89 24.74
N SER A 122 5.61 2.54 25.88
CA SER A 122 4.80 2.49 27.11
C SER A 122 3.61 3.46 27.10
N ASP A 123 3.62 4.44 26.20
CA ASP A 123 2.52 5.40 25.98
C ASP A 123 1.37 4.82 25.16
N ARG A 124 1.51 3.59 24.67
CA ARG A 124 0.53 2.85 23.88
C ARG A 124 0.17 1.52 24.51
N VAL A 125 -1.10 1.14 24.41
CA VAL A 125 -1.58 -0.16 24.93
C VAL A 125 -1.19 -1.28 23.96
N SER A 126 -0.66 -2.39 24.52
CA SER A 126 -0.46 -3.63 23.73
C SER A 126 -1.80 -4.13 23.17
N PRO A 127 -1.85 -4.60 21.93
CA PRO A 127 -0.77 -4.88 20.98
C PRO A 127 -0.44 -3.72 20.00
N HIS A 128 -0.86 -2.48 20.28
CA HIS A 128 -0.76 -1.30 19.39
C HIS A 128 0.50 -0.45 19.67
N ASN A 129 1.55 -1.06 20.20
CA ASN A 129 2.70 -0.36 20.77
C ASN A 129 4.06 -0.80 20.20
N VAL A 130 4.08 -1.47 19.04
CA VAL A 130 5.32 -1.92 18.38
C VAL A 130 5.78 -0.87 17.38
N PHE A 131 7.00 -0.36 17.59
CA PHE A 131 7.64 0.64 16.74
C PHE A 131 9.06 0.20 16.39
N THR A 132 9.61 0.72 15.29
CA THR A 132 10.98 0.50 14.84
C THR A 132 11.50 1.72 14.09
N THR A 133 12.74 1.62 13.58
CA THR A 133 13.36 2.64 12.73
C THR A 133 13.84 2.01 11.42
N PRO A 134 13.98 2.76 10.32
CA PRO A 134 14.56 2.25 9.08
C PRO A 134 15.94 1.65 9.27
N GLU A 135 16.76 2.19 10.16
CA GLU A 135 18.10 1.63 10.47
C GLU A 135 18.01 0.19 10.97
N ASN A 136 17.07 -0.11 11.87
CA ASN A 136 16.82 -1.48 12.34
C ASN A 136 16.38 -2.41 11.21
N LEU A 137 15.55 -1.91 10.29
CA LEU A 137 15.04 -2.68 9.15
C LEU A 137 16.16 -2.97 8.13
N VAL A 138 16.97 -1.97 7.79
CA VAL A 138 18.15 -2.14 6.90
C VAL A 138 19.17 -3.09 7.53
N THR A 139 19.42 -2.98 8.84
CA THR A 139 20.29 -3.91 9.57
C THR A 139 19.78 -5.35 9.46
N ALA A 140 18.47 -5.56 9.55
CA ALA A 140 17.87 -6.88 9.38
C ALA A 140 18.08 -7.43 7.96
N MET A 141 17.92 -6.60 6.93
CA MET A 141 18.18 -6.98 5.53
C MET A 141 19.64 -7.46 5.38
N VAL A 142 20.60 -6.68 5.89
CA VAL A 142 22.03 -7.04 5.85
C VAL A 142 22.29 -8.37 6.58
N ASN A 143 21.72 -8.55 7.77
CA ASN A 143 21.90 -9.77 8.57
C ASN A 143 21.34 -11.02 7.88
N LYS A 144 20.21 -10.90 7.16
CA LYS A 144 19.61 -11.98 6.35
C LYS A 144 20.19 -12.05 4.93
N LYS A 145 21.19 -11.24 4.60
CA LYS A 145 21.83 -11.18 3.27
C LYS A 145 20.84 -10.85 2.13
N VAL A 146 19.82 -10.08 2.44
CA VAL A 146 18.92 -9.49 1.44
C VAL A 146 19.57 -8.21 0.92
N SER A 147 19.68 -8.09 -0.40
CA SER A 147 20.26 -6.90 -1.05
C SER A 147 19.49 -5.64 -0.67
N THR A 148 20.19 -4.55 -0.39
CA THR A 148 19.62 -3.23 -0.19
C THR A 148 19.36 -2.47 -1.51
N TYR A 149 19.66 -3.12 -2.64
CA TYR A 149 19.42 -2.62 -3.99
C TYR A 149 18.38 -3.49 -4.70
N LEU A 150 17.65 -2.89 -5.62
CA LEU A 150 16.70 -3.58 -6.50
C LEU A 150 17.40 -4.70 -7.29
N ASP A 151 16.60 -5.70 -7.66
CA ASP A 151 17.06 -6.71 -8.60
C ASP A 151 17.22 -6.09 -10.00
N GLU A 152 18.15 -6.62 -10.81
CA GLU A 152 18.52 -6.04 -12.11
C GLU A 152 17.35 -6.06 -13.13
N ASP A 153 16.46 -7.02 -13.00
CA ASP A 153 15.30 -7.23 -13.88
C ASP A 153 14.01 -6.62 -13.32
N TYR A 154 14.11 -5.84 -12.24
CA TYR A 154 12.93 -5.21 -11.64
C TYR A 154 12.17 -4.31 -12.62
N VAL A 155 10.87 -4.49 -12.68
CA VAL A 155 9.96 -3.69 -13.50
C VAL A 155 8.87 -3.05 -12.63
N ALA A 156 8.89 -1.73 -12.54
CA ALA A 156 7.94 -0.97 -11.73
C ALA A 156 6.48 -1.15 -12.19
N PRO A 157 5.51 -1.33 -11.25
CA PRO A 157 4.09 -1.49 -11.59
C PRO A 157 3.44 -0.19 -12.11
N LEU A 158 3.94 0.97 -11.72
CA LEU A 158 3.40 2.27 -12.12
C LEU A 158 4.33 2.99 -13.10
N LYS A 159 3.73 3.66 -14.10
CA LYS A 159 4.41 4.60 -14.98
C LYS A 159 3.94 6.02 -14.70
N PHE A 160 4.89 6.91 -14.53
CA PHE A 160 4.60 8.28 -14.14
C PHE A 160 4.71 9.27 -15.30
N ASN A 161 3.88 10.30 -15.24
CA ASN A 161 3.99 11.47 -16.08
C ASN A 161 5.43 12.06 -16.00
N LYS A 162 6.01 12.36 -17.15
CA LYS A 162 7.35 12.97 -17.23
C LYS A 162 7.31 14.48 -16.95
N SER A 163 6.15 15.11 -17.11
CA SER A 163 5.93 16.52 -16.76
C SER A 163 5.57 16.64 -15.27
N ALA A 164 5.96 17.76 -14.64
CA ALA A 164 5.46 18.12 -13.32
C ALA A 164 4.01 18.63 -13.37
N GLU A 165 3.59 19.19 -14.54
CA GLU A 165 2.20 19.57 -14.74
C GLU A 165 1.31 18.33 -14.75
N PRO A 166 0.23 18.31 -13.95
CA PRO A 166 -0.71 17.20 -13.92
C PRO A 166 -1.34 16.92 -15.29
N ILE A 167 -1.67 15.67 -15.54
CA ILE A 167 -2.46 15.28 -16.70
C ILE A 167 -3.91 15.71 -16.43
N GLU A 168 -4.49 16.44 -17.38
CA GLU A 168 -5.90 16.79 -17.37
C GLU A 168 -6.74 15.70 -18.02
N TYR A 169 -7.87 15.37 -17.40
CA TYR A 169 -8.81 14.35 -17.87
C TYR A 169 -10.21 14.98 -18.07
N PRO A 170 -10.44 15.66 -19.22
CA PRO A 170 -11.64 16.48 -19.42
C PRO A 170 -12.95 15.69 -19.40
N ASP A 171 -12.90 14.38 -19.68
CA ASP A 171 -14.07 13.50 -19.71
C ASP A 171 -14.24 12.69 -18.40
N ALA A 172 -13.36 12.91 -17.41
CA ALA A 172 -13.44 12.24 -16.12
C ALA A 172 -14.45 12.91 -15.19
N ASP A 173 -15.02 12.14 -14.26
CA ASP A 173 -15.91 12.67 -13.24
C ASP A 173 -15.16 13.60 -12.28
N LYS A 174 -15.75 14.73 -11.91
CA LYS A 174 -15.20 15.60 -10.87
C LYS A 174 -15.23 14.86 -9.54
N CYS A 175 -14.11 14.87 -8.81
CA CYS A 175 -13.93 14.17 -7.54
C CYS A 175 -13.26 15.07 -6.50
N ILE A 176 -14.06 15.82 -5.74
CA ILE A 176 -13.56 16.64 -4.64
C ILE A 176 -13.53 15.83 -3.33
N THR A 177 -14.56 15.03 -3.10
CA THR A 177 -14.55 14.08 -1.97
C THR A 177 -14.69 12.67 -2.50
N LEU A 178 -13.80 11.78 -2.06
CA LEU A 178 -13.82 10.36 -2.37
C LEU A 178 -14.04 9.56 -1.10
N LYS A 179 -15.21 8.93 -0.93
CA LYS A 179 -15.43 7.96 0.14
C LYS A 179 -15.01 6.58 -0.31
N THR A 180 -14.19 5.92 0.50
CA THR A 180 -13.59 4.64 0.12
C THR A 180 -14.55 3.46 0.22
N GLY A 181 -15.61 3.59 1.01
CA GLY A 181 -16.56 2.51 1.25
C GLY A 181 -16.13 1.48 2.30
N TYR A 182 -14.97 1.65 2.94
CA TYR A 182 -14.58 0.83 4.09
C TYR A 182 -15.45 1.21 5.31
N ALA A 183 -16.39 0.34 5.67
CA ALA A 183 -17.40 0.65 6.68
C ALA A 183 -16.84 0.80 8.10
N TYR A 184 -15.71 0.14 8.42
CA TYR A 184 -15.18 0.12 9.78
C TYR A 184 -14.60 1.47 10.22
N ASN A 185 -13.84 2.12 9.36
CA ASN A 185 -13.16 3.38 9.64
C ASN A 185 -13.80 4.60 8.96
N ASP A 186 -14.83 4.38 8.12
CA ASP A 186 -15.52 5.42 7.32
C ASP A 186 -14.52 6.38 6.66
N ALA A 187 -13.51 5.79 6.01
CA ALA A 187 -12.40 6.52 5.44
C ALA A 187 -12.79 7.27 4.17
N TYR A 188 -12.29 8.51 4.05
CA TYR A 188 -12.48 9.32 2.85
C TYR A 188 -11.29 10.24 2.60
N PHE A 189 -11.25 10.79 1.39
CA PHE A 189 -10.25 11.77 0.96
C PHE A 189 -10.95 13.05 0.49
N VAL A 190 -10.32 14.18 0.77
CA VAL A 190 -10.78 15.50 0.29
C VAL A 190 -9.67 16.15 -0.53
N TYR A 191 -10.00 16.53 -1.74
CA TYR A 191 -9.09 17.21 -2.66
C TYR A 191 -8.89 18.67 -2.25
N ASN A 192 -7.65 19.12 -2.24
CA ASN A 192 -7.29 20.52 -2.09
C ASN A 192 -6.73 21.04 -3.42
N GLU A 193 -7.42 22.02 -4.02
CA GLU A 193 -7.02 22.62 -5.31
C GLU A 193 -5.72 23.44 -5.22
N GLU A 194 -5.35 23.93 -4.03
CA GLU A 194 -4.16 24.78 -3.87
C GLU A 194 -2.85 24.01 -4.05
N ASP A 195 -2.80 22.77 -3.59
CA ASP A 195 -1.60 21.91 -3.68
C ASP A 195 -1.82 20.67 -4.56
N GLY A 196 -3.07 20.42 -4.96
CA GLY A 196 -3.45 19.30 -5.82
C GLY A 196 -3.35 17.93 -5.14
N LEU A 197 -3.51 17.87 -3.82
CA LEU A 197 -3.43 16.66 -3.01
C LEU A 197 -4.79 16.25 -2.46
N TYR A 198 -4.93 14.95 -2.18
CA TYR A 198 -6.06 14.35 -1.49
C TYR A 198 -5.68 14.09 -0.04
N TYR A 199 -6.32 14.80 0.88
CA TYR A 199 -6.13 14.71 2.32
C TYR A 199 -7.02 13.63 2.93
N ARG A 200 -6.41 12.72 3.70
CA ARG A 200 -7.12 11.57 4.26
C ARG A 200 -7.77 11.86 5.59
N TYR A 201 -8.98 11.30 5.72
CA TYR A 201 -9.78 11.29 6.95
C TYR A 201 -10.22 9.86 7.26
N GLU A 202 -10.32 9.53 8.54
CA GLU A 202 -10.93 8.30 9.03
C GLU A 202 -11.48 8.49 10.44
N TYR A 203 -12.47 7.70 10.84
CA TYR A 203 -13.16 7.86 12.13
C TYR A 203 -13.69 9.28 12.37
N GLY A 204 -14.07 9.99 11.33
CA GLY A 204 -14.56 11.36 11.38
C GLY A 204 -13.52 12.44 11.72
N GLN A 205 -12.22 12.12 11.66
CA GLN A 205 -11.11 13.02 11.96
C GLN A 205 -10.04 12.99 10.87
N PRO A 206 -9.25 14.07 10.71
CA PRO A 206 -8.04 14.02 9.88
C PRO A 206 -7.09 12.91 10.36
N GLN A 207 -6.56 12.12 9.44
CA GLN A 207 -5.54 11.12 9.77
C GLN A 207 -4.18 11.79 9.82
N ILE A 208 -3.63 11.91 11.02
CA ILE A 208 -2.37 12.61 11.28
C ILE A 208 -1.24 11.59 11.46
N ASP A 209 -0.07 11.89 10.90
CA ASP A 209 1.17 11.15 11.17
C ASP A 209 1.82 11.72 12.44
N GLU A 210 2.07 10.85 13.43
CA GLU A 210 2.67 11.25 14.70
C GLU A 210 4.08 11.81 14.53
N MET A 211 4.88 11.25 13.62
CA MET A 211 6.28 11.65 13.44
C MET A 211 6.40 13.06 12.85
N THR A 212 5.53 13.39 11.89
CA THR A 212 5.60 14.69 11.21
C THR A 212 4.64 15.73 11.77
N GLY A 213 3.57 15.29 12.44
CA GLY A 213 2.45 16.15 12.83
C GLY A 213 1.56 16.59 11.68
N GLU A 214 1.81 16.11 10.45
CA GLU A 214 1.08 16.48 9.24
C GLU A 214 -0.08 15.51 8.98
N GLN A 215 -1.12 16.02 8.34
CA GLN A 215 -2.19 15.16 7.83
C GLN A 215 -1.68 14.35 6.64
N ILE A 216 -2.03 13.07 6.57
CA ILE A 216 -1.66 12.20 5.45
C ILE A 216 -2.35 12.71 4.19
N ALA A 217 -1.55 12.94 3.15
CA ALA A 217 -2.01 13.40 1.85
C ALA A 217 -1.27 12.68 0.72
N VAL A 218 -1.98 12.44 -0.38
CA VAL A 218 -1.45 11.76 -1.57
C VAL A 218 -1.89 12.46 -2.85
N LYS A 219 -1.11 12.29 -3.93
CA LYS A 219 -1.44 12.82 -5.26
C LYS A 219 -2.42 11.95 -6.01
N ASN A 220 -2.30 10.64 -5.84
CA ASN A 220 -3.02 9.64 -6.61
C ASN A 220 -3.71 8.64 -5.68
N ILE A 221 -4.91 8.21 -6.08
CA ILE A 221 -5.62 7.11 -5.41
C ILE A 221 -6.02 6.10 -6.49
N ILE A 222 -5.73 4.83 -6.27
CA ILE A 222 -6.12 3.73 -7.16
C ILE A 222 -6.93 2.72 -6.36
N PHE A 223 -8.12 2.38 -6.84
CA PHE A 223 -8.81 1.18 -6.40
C PHE A 223 -8.50 0.05 -7.36
N LYS A 224 -7.96 -1.03 -6.83
CA LYS A 224 -7.88 -2.32 -7.52
C LYS A 224 -9.06 -3.15 -7.04
N LEU A 225 -10.11 -3.23 -7.86
CA LEU A 225 -11.29 -4.03 -7.54
C LEU A 225 -11.01 -5.47 -7.90
N VAL A 226 -10.95 -6.33 -6.90
CA VAL A 226 -10.61 -7.73 -7.06
C VAL A 226 -11.80 -8.62 -6.71
N PRO A 227 -11.94 -9.80 -7.33
CA PRO A 227 -12.87 -10.80 -6.82
C PRO A 227 -12.48 -11.15 -5.39
N GLY A 228 -13.46 -11.16 -4.49
CA GLY A 228 -13.31 -11.52 -3.10
C GLY A 228 -13.90 -12.89 -2.82
N GLU A 229 -13.21 -13.68 -1.99
CA GLU A 229 -13.71 -14.87 -1.35
C GLU A 229 -13.46 -14.76 0.15
N GLN A 230 -13.87 -15.76 0.90
CA GLN A 230 -13.61 -15.82 2.33
C GLN A 230 -13.01 -17.17 2.71
N TYR A 231 -12.04 -17.13 3.58
CA TYR A 231 -11.58 -18.32 4.28
C TYR A 231 -12.66 -18.86 5.19
N TRP A 232 -12.51 -20.10 5.64
CA TRP A 232 -13.47 -20.79 6.52
C TRP A 232 -13.82 -20.04 7.82
N ASN A 233 -12.98 -19.12 8.27
CA ASN A 233 -13.20 -18.30 9.47
C ASN A 233 -13.78 -16.90 9.15
N GLY A 234 -14.15 -16.63 7.90
CA GLY A 234 -14.68 -15.33 7.44
C GLY A 234 -13.63 -14.25 7.19
N SER A 235 -12.32 -14.57 7.26
CA SER A 235 -11.27 -13.65 6.83
C SER A 235 -11.32 -13.44 5.31
N PRO A 236 -11.07 -12.22 4.80
CA PRO A 236 -11.08 -11.97 3.36
C PRO A 236 -9.94 -12.71 2.67
N LEU A 237 -10.23 -13.23 1.49
CA LEU A 237 -9.27 -13.78 0.52
C LEU A 237 -9.37 -12.94 -0.75
N TYR A 238 -8.36 -12.16 -1.05
CA TYR A 238 -8.32 -11.31 -2.23
C TYR A 238 -7.64 -12.00 -3.42
N LEU A 239 -8.36 -12.13 -4.53
CA LEU A 239 -7.84 -12.71 -5.76
C LEU A 239 -7.09 -11.65 -6.57
N LEU A 240 -5.78 -11.51 -6.30
CA LEU A 240 -4.94 -10.41 -6.83
C LEU A 240 -4.50 -10.60 -8.28
N THR A 241 -4.58 -11.83 -8.83
CA THR A 241 -4.15 -12.19 -10.19
C THR A 241 -5.34 -12.24 -11.15
N GLY A 242 -5.06 -12.23 -12.46
CA GLY A 242 -6.08 -12.12 -13.50
C GLY A 242 -6.30 -10.70 -13.96
N SER A 243 -7.54 -10.30 -14.15
CA SER A 243 -7.90 -8.94 -14.61
C SER A 243 -9.20 -8.47 -14.03
N GLY A 244 -9.37 -7.16 -13.97
CA GLY A 244 -10.58 -6.54 -13.46
C GLY A 244 -10.64 -5.05 -13.73
N ILE A 245 -11.63 -4.40 -13.14
CA ILE A 245 -11.79 -2.95 -13.20
C ILE A 245 -11.12 -2.30 -11.99
N GLY A 246 -10.76 -1.04 -12.14
CA GLY A 246 -10.25 -0.19 -11.08
C GLY A 246 -10.76 1.23 -11.22
N LEU A 247 -10.47 2.06 -10.24
CA LEU A 247 -10.75 3.49 -10.27
C LEU A 247 -9.45 4.24 -10.05
N TYR A 248 -9.11 5.17 -10.93
CA TYR A 248 -7.99 6.09 -10.76
C TYR A 248 -8.51 7.49 -10.44
N VAL A 249 -8.00 8.06 -9.35
CA VAL A 249 -8.37 9.38 -8.86
C VAL A 249 -7.11 10.23 -8.71
N SER A 250 -7.09 11.38 -9.38
CA SER A 250 -5.98 12.33 -9.31
C SER A 250 -6.44 13.70 -9.83
N ASN A 251 -5.81 14.77 -9.35
CA ASN A 251 -6.02 16.13 -9.83
C ASN A 251 -7.51 16.56 -9.86
N GLY A 252 -8.27 16.24 -8.78
CA GLY A 252 -9.68 16.60 -8.64
C GLY A 252 -10.65 15.82 -9.51
N THR A 253 -10.19 14.74 -10.17
CA THR A 253 -11.00 13.92 -11.08
C THR A 253 -10.88 12.43 -10.79
N ALA A 254 -11.87 11.65 -11.23
CA ALA A 254 -11.93 10.20 -11.10
C ALA A 254 -12.32 9.56 -12.43
N GLN A 255 -11.68 8.45 -12.78
CA GLN A 255 -11.98 7.70 -13.99
C GLN A 255 -11.82 6.20 -13.77
N TRP A 256 -12.72 5.43 -14.37
CA TRP A 256 -12.62 3.98 -14.37
C TRP A 256 -11.51 3.50 -15.30
N ILE A 257 -10.76 2.51 -14.84
CA ILE A 257 -9.60 1.91 -15.52
C ILE A 257 -9.72 0.39 -15.49
N LYS A 258 -8.77 -0.28 -16.12
CA LYS A 258 -8.59 -1.74 -16.03
C LYS A 258 -7.29 -2.06 -15.31
N TRP A 259 -7.24 -3.21 -14.66
CA TRP A 259 -6.01 -3.79 -14.16
C TRP A 259 -5.84 -5.23 -14.65
N SER A 260 -4.60 -5.68 -14.74
CA SER A 260 -4.23 -7.06 -14.97
C SER A 260 -2.98 -7.44 -14.21
N LYS A 261 -2.91 -8.70 -13.78
CA LYS A 261 -1.73 -9.28 -13.13
C LYS A 261 -1.61 -10.73 -13.56
N GLU A 262 -0.42 -11.14 -14.00
CA GLU A 262 -0.16 -12.50 -14.44
C GLU A 262 -0.33 -13.53 -13.32
N VAL A 263 -0.64 -14.76 -13.71
CA VAL A 263 -0.82 -15.90 -12.81
C VAL A 263 0.46 -16.73 -12.87
N ASP A 264 1.53 -16.24 -12.27
CA ASP A 264 2.88 -16.81 -12.32
C ASP A 264 3.48 -17.08 -10.93
N GLY A 265 2.65 -17.25 -9.93
CA GLY A 265 3.10 -17.34 -8.55
C GLY A 265 2.79 -18.66 -7.86
N VAL A 266 2.57 -18.59 -6.56
CA VAL A 266 2.34 -19.73 -5.67
C VAL A 266 0.86 -20.07 -5.59
N ASN A 267 0.53 -21.34 -5.77
CA ASN A 267 -0.82 -21.86 -5.50
C ASN A 267 -1.09 -21.86 -3.99
N THR A 268 -2.27 -21.41 -3.60
CA THR A 268 -2.71 -21.56 -2.22
C THR A 268 -3.20 -22.99 -1.99
N ASN A 269 -2.78 -23.60 -0.88
CA ASN A 269 -3.28 -24.91 -0.43
C ASN A 269 -4.42 -24.81 0.59
N LEU A 270 -4.93 -23.59 0.80
CA LEU A 270 -5.88 -23.28 1.87
C LEU A 270 -7.35 -23.53 1.50
N GLY A 271 -7.58 -24.48 0.58
CA GLY A 271 -8.93 -24.92 0.20
C GLY A 271 -9.57 -24.17 -0.96
N CYS A 272 -8.82 -23.29 -1.61
CA CYS A 272 -9.17 -22.64 -2.88
C CYS A 272 -8.04 -22.85 -3.89
N ASN A 273 -8.39 -23.16 -5.13
CA ASN A 273 -7.44 -23.23 -6.24
C ASN A 273 -7.11 -21.81 -6.72
N TYR A 274 -6.35 -21.08 -5.94
CA TYR A 274 -5.95 -19.71 -6.27
C TYR A 274 -4.43 -19.57 -6.30
N THR A 275 -3.90 -18.79 -7.24
CA THR A 275 -2.48 -18.54 -7.40
C THR A 275 -2.20 -17.06 -7.17
N TYR A 276 -1.34 -16.74 -6.21
CA TYR A 276 -0.74 -15.42 -6.07
C TYR A 276 0.41 -15.23 -7.05
N GLY A 277 0.52 -14.05 -7.66
CA GLY A 277 1.60 -13.71 -8.57
C GLY A 277 2.60 -12.76 -7.92
N TYR A 278 3.89 -12.91 -8.25
CA TYR A 278 4.96 -12.02 -7.80
C TYR A 278 5.10 -10.77 -8.67
N GLY A 279 4.76 -10.91 -9.96
CA GLY A 279 4.91 -9.86 -10.96
C GLY A 279 4.03 -8.63 -10.69
N PRO A 280 4.31 -7.52 -11.40
CA PRO A 280 3.61 -6.26 -11.17
C PRO A 280 2.17 -6.29 -11.68
N THR A 281 1.27 -5.62 -10.96
CA THR A 281 -0.04 -5.24 -11.49
C THR A 281 0.14 -4.18 -12.57
N ARG A 282 -0.53 -4.36 -13.73
CA ARG A 282 -0.61 -3.40 -14.82
C ARG A 282 -1.94 -2.67 -14.78
N TYR A 283 -1.90 -1.38 -15.01
CA TYR A 283 -3.10 -0.54 -15.12
C TYR A 283 -3.19 0.07 -16.50
N THR A 284 -4.37 0.01 -17.12
CA THR A 284 -4.62 0.56 -18.46
C THR A 284 -5.92 1.35 -18.51
N TYR A 285 -6.01 2.26 -19.46
CA TYR A 285 -7.27 2.87 -19.84
C TYR A 285 -8.17 1.85 -20.58
N TRP A 286 -9.38 2.27 -20.93
CA TRP A 286 -10.33 1.38 -21.63
C TRP A 286 -9.90 1.02 -23.05
N ASP A 287 -9.06 1.82 -23.69
CA ASP A 287 -8.46 1.58 -25.01
C ASP A 287 -7.20 0.70 -24.96
N ASP A 288 -6.91 0.08 -23.82
CA ASP A 288 -5.72 -0.73 -23.54
C ASP A 288 -4.39 0.04 -23.51
N SER A 289 -4.39 1.35 -23.68
CA SER A 289 -3.20 2.16 -23.45
C SER A 289 -2.82 2.16 -21.96
N GLU A 290 -1.52 2.20 -21.68
CA GLU A 290 -1.00 2.11 -20.31
C GLU A 290 -1.37 3.37 -19.50
N LEU A 291 -1.83 3.18 -18.25
CA LEU A 291 -2.13 4.27 -17.34
C LEU A 291 -0.84 5.04 -17.01
N ILE A 292 -0.85 6.33 -17.26
CA ILE A 292 0.23 7.24 -16.84
C ILE A 292 -0.24 7.99 -15.58
N VAL A 293 0.42 7.74 -14.47
CA VAL A 293 0.08 8.29 -13.15
C VAL A 293 0.74 9.67 -12.97
N ASN A 294 0.08 10.62 -12.34
CA ASN A 294 0.67 11.91 -11.99
C ASN A 294 1.81 11.73 -10.95
N GLN A 295 2.85 12.57 -11.04
CA GLN A 295 3.97 12.53 -10.10
C GLN A 295 3.49 12.80 -8.68
N GLY A 296 3.97 12.01 -7.73
CA GLY A 296 3.64 12.10 -6.32
C GLY A 296 3.23 10.76 -5.71
N LYS A 297 2.92 10.79 -4.43
CA LYS A 297 2.52 9.61 -3.65
C LYS A 297 1.23 9.00 -4.15
N THR A 298 1.13 7.67 -4.01
CA THR A 298 -0.06 6.91 -4.45
C THR A 298 -0.64 6.09 -3.30
N TRP A 299 -1.96 6.19 -3.09
CA TRP A 299 -2.73 5.32 -2.21
C TRP A 299 -3.44 4.26 -3.05
N ILE A 300 -3.25 2.98 -2.71
CA ILE A 300 -3.85 1.86 -3.45
C ILE A 300 -4.79 1.10 -2.51
N CYS A 301 -6.09 1.13 -2.82
CA CYS A 301 -7.11 0.36 -2.14
C CYS A 301 -7.27 -1.00 -2.82
N ILE A 302 -7.00 -2.09 -2.08
CA ILE A 302 -7.39 -3.44 -2.50
C ILE A 302 -8.81 -3.67 -1.99
N TYR A 303 -9.76 -3.79 -2.91
CA TYR A 303 -11.17 -3.70 -2.59
C TYR A 303 -11.97 -4.77 -3.30
N GLU A 304 -12.91 -5.40 -2.61
CA GLU A 304 -13.78 -6.41 -3.22
C GLU A 304 -14.68 -5.77 -4.28
N GLN A 305 -14.71 -6.37 -5.46
CA GLN A 305 -15.50 -5.87 -6.59
C GLN A 305 -16.99 -5.75 -6.26
N GLU A 306 -17.52 -6.68 -5.47
CA GLU A 306 -18.93 -6.70 -5.06
C GLU A 306 -19.30 -5.49 -4.18
N ASN A 307 -18.32 -4.92 -3.48
CA ASN A 307 -18.50 -3.75 -2.62
C ASN A 307 -18.32 -2.41 -3.38
N GLN A 308 -18.02 -2.45 -4.70
CA GLN A 308 -17.88 -1.24 -5.53
C GLN A 308 -18.98 -0.19 -5.31
N PRO A 309 -20.29 -0.54 -5.17
CA PRO A 309 -21.34 0.46 -4.97
C PRO A 309 -21.19 1.31 -3.70
N ASN A 310 -20.34 0.91 -2.75
CA ASN A 310 -20.08 1.70 -1.54
C ASN A 310 -19.07 2.84 -1.77
N ILE A 311 -18.32 2.81 -2.88
CA ILE A 311 -17.39 3.89 -3.27
C ILE A 311 -18.23 5.06 -3.75
N GLN A 312 -17.99 6.26 -3.19
CA GLN A 312 -18.73 7.47 -3.58
C GLN A 312 -17.77 8.54 -4.09
N ILE A 313 -18.00 8.97 -5.33
CA ILE A 313 -17.31 10.07 -5.99
C ILE A 313 -18.22 11.29 -5.88
N LEU A 314 -17.77 12.34 -5.19
CA LEU A 314 -18.58 13.53 -4.93
C LEU A 314 -17.87 14.78 -5.48
N ASP A 315 -18.64 15.69 -6.05
CA ASP A 315 -18.16 16.93 -6.70
C ASP A 315 -18.03 18.12 -5.75
N LYS A 316 -18.19 17.88 -4.44
CA LYS A 316 -18.13 18.88 -3.36
C LYS A 316 -17.59 18.29 -2.07
#